data_750e9c664583157822e2d90a3d0324be
#
_entry.id   750e9c664583157822e2d90a3d0324be
#
_cell.length_a   1.000
_cell.length_b   1.000
_cell.length_c   1.000
_cell.angle_alpha   90.00
_cell.angle_beta   90.00
_cell.angle_gamma   90.00
#
_symmetry.space_group_name_H-M   'P 1'
#
loop_
_entity.id
_entity.type
_entity.pdbx_description
1 polymer ?
#
loop_
_entity_poly.entity_id
_entity_poly.type
_entity_poly.pdbx_seq_one_letter_code
_entity_poly.pdbx_strand_id
1 'polypeptide(L)'
;GRGKVLGEHGVDLTAKMIEGGRAMVLHAQAARVELAILTDMSAACGSQVISLGCRLVPVRKFQKGVGVATAMLLEGGIVVCSQRDYFTLAKLRERAEPGYVASAEMRDYQEDEWRVENLPGAHPRA
;
A
#
# COMPACT_ATOMS: atom_id res chain seq x y z
N GLY A 1 -3.04 9.49 13.28
CA GLY A 1 -2.69 10.49 12.28
C GLY A 1 -3.72 11.60 12.17
N ARG A 2 -3.29 12.82 11.89
CA ARG A 2 -4.16 14.00 11.76
C ARG A 2 -4.41 14.38 10.30
N GLY A 3 -4.09 13.48 9.36
CA GLY A 3 -4.32 13.70 7.95
C GLY A 3 -5.81 13.63 7.58
N LYS A 4 -6.18 14.33 6.51
CA LYS A 4 -7.52 14.26 5.93
C LYS A 4 -7.46 13.65 4.55
N VAL A 5 -8.49 12.89 4.19
CA VAL A 5 -8.72 12.41 2.83
C VAL A 5 -9.72 13.35 2.17
N LEU A 6 -9.26 14.07 1.16
CA LEU A 6 -10.10 15.01 0.42
C LEU A 6 -10.46 14.44 -0.95
N GLY A 7 -11.72 14.59 -1.33
CA GLY A 7 -12.20 14.30 -2.67
C GLY A 7 -11.77 15.37 -3.69
N GLU A 8 -12.13 15.14 -4.94
CA GLU A 8 -11.77 15.99 -6.09
C GLU A 8 -12.12 17.48 -5.90
N HIS A 9 -13.22 17.77 -5.25
CA HIS A 9 -13.71 19.14 -5.01
C HIS A 9 -13.48 19.61 -3.56
N GLY A 10 -12.51 19.03 -2.86
CA GLY A 10 -12.19 19.40 -1.48
C GLY A 10 -13.14 18.85 -0.42
N VAL A 11 -14.06 17.97 -0.80
CA VAL A 11 -14.99 17.31 0.14
C VAL A 11 -14.19 16.40 1.06
N ASP A 12 -14.40 16.51 2.36
CA ASP A 12 -13.76 15.65 3.36
C ASP A 12 -14.38 14.25 3.33
N LEU A 13 -13.62 13.28 2.86
CA LEU A 13 -14.00 11.87 2.76
C LEU A 13 -13.38 11.01 3.85
N THR A 14 -12.74 11.60 4.84
CA THR A 14 -11.98 10.89 5.86
C THR A 14 -12.83 9.86 6.60
N ALA A 15 -14.04 10.25 7.05
CA ALA A 15 -14.93 9.33 7.76
C ALA A 15 -15.35 8.13 6.90
N LYS A 16 -15.69 8.37 5.63
CA LYS A 16 -16.05 7.29 4.67
C LYS A 16 -14.87 6.37 4.38
N MET A 17 -13.67 6.92 4.28
CA MET A 17 -12.47 6.12 4.06
C MET A 17 -12.18 5.23 5.28
N ILE A 18 -12.34 5.75 6.48
CA ILE A 18 -12.20 4.98 7.73
C ILE A 18 -13.25 3.87 7.81
N GLU A 19 -14.50 4.16 7.46
CA GLU A 19 -15.57 3.16 7.41
C GLU A 19 -15.23 2.03 6.43
N GLY A 20 -14.78 2.37 5.23
CA GLY A 20 -14.32 1.39 4.24
C GLY A 20 -13.14 0.56 4.74
N GLY A 21 -12.18 1.19 5.41
CA GLY A 21 -11.05 0.50 6.04
C GLY A 21 -11.48 -0.49 7.14
N ARG A 22 -12.44 -0.12 7.98
CA ARG A 22 -13.03 -1.03 8.99
C ARG A 22 -13.69 -2.24 8.34
N ALA A 23 -14.48 -2.03 7.29
CA ALA A 23 -15.12 -3.11 6.55
C ALA A 23 -14.08 -4.06 5.95
N MET A 24 -12.98 -3.53 5.41
CA MET A 24 -11.88 -4.34 4.88
C MET A 24 -11.21 -5.18 5.98
N VAL A 25 -10.94 -4.61 7.15
CA VAL A 25 -10.35 -5.34 8.28
C VAL A 25 -11.26 -6.47 8.74
N LEU A 26 -12.55 -6.20 8.92
CA LEU A 26 -13.53 -7.22 9.33
C LEU A 26 -13.61 -8.36 8.32
N HIS A 27 -13.63 -8.03 7.03
CA HIS A 27 -13.64 -9.04 5.97
C HIS A 27 -12.37 -9.89 5.96
N ALA A 28 -11.22 -9.25 6.08
CA ALA A 28 -9.93 -9.94 6.13
C ALA A 28 -9.81 -10.87 7.35
N GLN A 29 -10.27 -10.42 8.52
CA GLN A 29 -10.28 -11.22 9.74
C GLN A 29 -11.25 -12.41 9.62
N ALA A 30 -12.44 -12.20 9.09
CA ALA A 30 -13.43 -13.27 8.87
C ALA A 30 -12.91 -14.33 7.88
N ALA A 31 -12.20 -13.90 6.84
CA ALA A 31 -11.58 -14.78 5.85
C ALA A 31 -10.23 -15.37 6.32
N ARG A 32 -9.76 -15.03 7.51
CA ARG A 32 -8.45 -15.44 8.06
C ARG A 32 -7.28 -15.13 7.14
N VAL A 33 -7.28 -13.94 6.58
CA VAL A 33 -6.21 -13.46 5.69
C VAL A 33 -4.90 -13.38 6.45
N GLU A 34 -3.87 -14.04 5.96
CA GLU A 34 -2.52 -14.00 6.52
C GLU A 34 -1.68 -12.89 5.89
N LEU A 35 -1.94 -12.57 4.62
CA LEU A 35 -1.24 -11.54 3.86
C LEU A 35 -2.23 -10.79 2.97
N ALA A 36 -2.23 -9.47 3.06
CA ALA A 36 -2.93 -8.59 2.15
C ALA A 36 -1.93 -7.98 1.14
N ILE A 37 -2.19 -8.19 -0.14
CA ILE A 37 -1.40 -7.57 -1.23
C ILE A 37 -2.20 -6.36 -1.72
N LEU A 38 -1.68 -5.18 -1.50
CA LEU A 38 -2.38 -3.93 -1.74
C LEU A 38 -1.72 -3.08 -2.82
N THR A 39 -2.53 -2.24 -3.46
CA THR A 39 -2.08 -1.30 -4.50
C THR A 39 -1.39 -0.11 -3.86
N ASP A 40 -0.10 0.07 -4.15
CA ASP A 40 0.68 1.22 -3.71
C ASP A 40 0.34 2.50 -4.51
N MET A 41 0.89 3.63 -4.09
CA MET A 41 0.61 4.96 -4.63
C MET A 41 -0.87 5.38 -4.47
N SER A 42 -1.52 4.88 -3.43
CA SER A 42 -2.94 5.10 -3.13
C SER A 42 -3.11 5.64 -1.71
N ALA A 43 -3.97 6.64 -1.57
CA ALA A 43 -4.33 7.20 -0.25
C ALA A 43 -5.07 6.20 0.66
N ALA A 44 -5.71 5.19 0.07
CA ALA A 44 -6.38 4.12 0.80
C ALA A 44 -5.47 2.92 1.07
N CYS A 45 -4.80 2.43 0.04
CA CYS A 45 -4.14 1.12 0.04
C CYS A 45 -2.61 1.19 0.00
N GLY A 46 -2.01 2.36 -0.16
CA GLY A 46 -0.57 2.48 -0.20
C GLY A 46 0.08 1.91 1.06
N SER A 47 1.03 1.02 0.89
CA SER A 47 1.79 0.47 2.01
C SER A 47 3.12 1.20 2.25
N GLN A 48 3.61 1.88 1.23
CA GLN A 48 4.89 2.60 1.25
C GLN A 48 4.78 4.00 0.66
N VAL A 49 3.90 4.19 -0.32
CA VAL A 49 3.68 5.48 -1.00
C VAL A 49 2.20 5.76 -1.11
N ILE A 50 1.83 6.99 -0.83
CA ILE A 50 0.45 7.49 -0.97
C ILE A 50 0.39 8.64 -1.95
N SER A 51 -0.77 8.81 -2.60
CA SER A 51 -1.04 9.96 -3.46
C SER A 51 -1.34 11.21 -2.63
N LEU A 52 -0.93 12.36 -3.14
CA LEU A 52 -1.25 13.68 -2.62
C LEU A 52 -2.17 14.42 -3.60
N GLY A 53 -3.24 15.00 -3.06
CA GLY A 53 -4.17 15.81 -3.84
C GLY A 53 -4.98 15.01 -4.87
N CYS A 54 -5.50 15.72 -5.86
CA CYS A 54 -6.36 15.15 -6.89
C CYS A 54 -5.57 14.27 -7.87
N ARG A 55 -6.06 13.07 -8.11
CA ARG A 55 -5.47 12.11 -9.06
C ARG A 55 -5.79 12.41 -10.54
N LEU A 56 -6.71 13.33 -10.80
CA LEU A 56 -7.14 13.70 -12.16
C LEU A 56 -6.32 14.85 -12.76
N VAL A 57 -5.35 15.39 -12.01
CA VAL A 57 -4.44 16.41 -12.52
C VAL A 57 -3.35 15.77 -13.41
N PRO A 58 -2.83 16.52 -14.42
CA PRO A 58 -1.81 16.01 -15.32
C PRO A 58 -0.52 15.56 -14.60
N VAL A 59 -0.11 16.29 -13.57
CA VAL A 59 1.07 15.98 -12.75
C VAL A 59 0.64 15.54 -11.37
N ARG A 60 0.69 14.22 -11.12
CA ARG A 60 0.36 13.63 -9.84
C ARG A 60 1.51 13.79 -8.86
N LYS A 61 1.15 14.05 -7.61
CA LYS A 61 2.10 14.13 -6.50
C LYS A 61 1.96 12.94 -5.57
N PHE A 62 3.06 12.51 -5.03
CA PHE A 62 3.13 11.37 -4.12
C PHE A 62 4.05 11.69 -2.94
N GLN A 63 3.86 10.96 -1.85
CA GLN A 63 4.76 10.98 -0.69
C GLN A 63 4.90 9.60 -0.09
N LYS A 64 5.97 9.38 0.67
CA LYS A 64 6.10 8.20 1.53
C LYS A 64 5.01 8.26 2.60
N GLY A 65 4.37 7.13 2.82
CA GLY A 65 3.31 7.04 3.82
C GLY A 65 2.49 5.77 3.66
N VAL A 66 1.55 5.63 4.57
CA VAL A 66 0.65 4.48 4.65
C VAL A 66 -0.79 4.96 4.46
N GLY A 67 -1.51 4.32 3.56
CA GLY A 67 -2.91 4.61 3.29
C GLY A 67 -3.82 4.19 4.46
N VAL A 68 -5.01 4.77 4.51
CA VAL A 68 -5.94 4.60 5.63
C VAL A 68 -6.29 3.12 5.85
N ALA A 69 -6.68 2.40 4.80
CA ALA A 69 -7.04 0.98 4.90
C ALA A 69 -5.83 0.12 5.28
N THR A 70 -4.66 0.42 4.73
CA THR A 70 -3.42 -0.27 5.07
C THR A 70 -3.07 -0.10 6.54
N ALA A 71 -3.13 1.12 7.07
CA ALA A 71 -2.89 1.38 8.49
C ALA A 71 -3.83 0.57 9.38
N MET A 72 -5.11 0.51 9.03
CA MET A 72 -6.11 -0.23 9.79
C MET A 72 -5.92 -1.75 9.71
N LEU A 73 -5.49 -2.29 8.57
CA LEU A 73 -5.15 -3.71 8.43
C LEU A 73 -3.94 -4.06 9.31
N LEU A 74 -2.90 -3.23 9.30
CA LEU A 74 -1.72 -3.42 10.16
C LEU A 74 -2.08 -3.37 11.65
N GLU A 75 -2.90 -2.42 12.07
CA GLU A 75 -3.41 -2.34 13.44
C GLU A 75 -4.27 -3.56 13.81
N GLY A 76 -4.98 -4.12 12.84
CA GLY A 76 -5.75 -5.36 12.98
C GLY A 76 -4.90 -6.65 12.97
N GLY A 77 -3.58 -6.53 12.91
CA GLY A 77 -2.65 -7.66 12.94
C GLY A 77 -2.46 -8.39 11.60
N ILE A 78 -2.90 -7.79 10.48
CA ILE A 78 -2.79 -8.37 9.15
C ILE A 78 -1.51 -7.84 8.49
N VAL A 79 -0.66 -8.76 8.03
CA VAL A 79 0.55 -8.41 7.28
C VAL A 79 0.18 -7.85 5.92
N VAL A 80 0.81 -6.76 5.51
CA VAL A 80 0.57 -6.09 4.23
C VAL A 80 1.83 -6.09 3.38
N CYS A 81 1.67 -6.34 2.10
CA CYS A 81 2.71 -6.28 1.08
C CYS A 81 2.22 -5.40 -0.08
N SER A 82 3.13 -4.70 -0.72
CA SER A 82 2.83 -3.95 -1.95
C SER A 82 2.74 -4.88 -3.14
N GLN A 83 1.83 -4.61 -4.07
CA GLN A 83 1.83 -5.30 -5.36
C GLN A 83 3.10 -5.00 -6.17
N ARG A 84 3.90 -4.01 -5.75
CA ARG A 84 5.19 -3.66 -6.34
C ARG A 84 6.39 -4.30 -5.64
N ASP A 85 6.18 -5.08 -4.60
CA ASP A 85 7.22 -5.87 -3.94
C ASP A 85 7.46 -7.17 -4.71
N TYR A 86 7.93 -7.02 -5.95
CA TYR A 86 8.05 -8.14 -6.90
C TYR A 86 8.97 -9.24 -6.41
N PHE A 87 10.07 -8.91 -5.76
CA PHE A 87 10.99 -9.91 -5.20
C PHE A 87 10.32 -10.72 -4.08
N THR A 88 9.74 -10.02 -3.11
CA THR A 88 9.02 -10.67 -2.00
C THR A 88 7.88 -11.56 -2.50
N LEU A 89 7.06 -11.04 -3.44
CA LEU A 89 5.95 -11.81 -4.02
C LEU A 89 6.43 -13.03 -4.81
N ALA A 90 7.51 -12.91 -5.55
CA ALA A 90 8.10 -14.03 -6.28
C ALA A 90 8.64 -15.11 -5.33
N LYS A 91 9.26 -14.70 -4.21
CA LYS A 91 9.72 -15.66 -3.18
C LYS A 91 8.57 -16.36 -2.47
N LEU A 92 7.46 -15.68 -2.23
CA LEU A 92 6.24 -16.32 -1.72
C LEU A 92 5.67 -17.33 -2.72
N ARG A 93 5.67 -16.99 -4.00
CA ARG A 93 5.25 -17.89 -5.07
C ARG A 93 6.12 -19.15 -5.16
N GLU A 94 7.45 -19.02 -5.02
CA GLU A 94 8.35 -20.18 -4.97
C GLU A 94 7.95 -21.20 -3.89
N ARG A 95 7.46 -20.72 -2.73
CA ARG A 95 7.01 -21.60 -1.63
C ARG A 95 5.69 -22.28 -1.94
N ALA A 96 4.82 -21.63 -2.71
CA ALA A 96 3.47 -22.12 -2.99
C ALA A 96 3.35 -22.91 -4.29
N GLU A 97 4.26 -22.69 -5.24
CA GLU A 97 4.17 -23.25 -6.61
C GLU A 97 5.44 -24.06 -6.91
N PRO A 98 5.36 -25.42 -6.88
CA PRO A 98 6.48 -26.27 -7.24
C PRO A 98 6.96 -25.99 -8.67
N GLY A 99 8.28 -25.83 -8.83
CA GLY A 99 8.90 -25.57 -10.13
C GLY A 99 9.00 -24.10 -10.54
N TYR A 100 8.34 -23.18 -9.80
CA TYR A 100 8.55 -21.76 -10.01
C TYR A 100 9.86 -21.30 -9.33
N VAL A 101 10.66 -20.52 -10.06
CA VAL A 101 11.91 -19.93 -9.56
C VAL A 101 11.86 -18.42 -9.76
N ALA A 102 12.06 -17.66 -8.68
CA ALA A 102 12.09 -16.21 -8.75
C ALA A 102 13.33 -15.73 -9.50
N SER A 103 13.17 -14.74 -10.39
CA SER A 103 14.29 -14.09 -11.04
C SER A 103 15.15 -13.31 -10.04
N ALA A 104 16.46 -13.41 -10.14
CA ALA A 104 17.40 -12.65 -9.32
C ALA A 104 17.39 -11.13 -9.62
N GLU A 105 16.79 -10.74 -10.74
CA GLU A 105 16.68 -9.33 -11.16
C GLU A 105 15.47 -8.63 -10.54
N MET A 106 14.52 -9.38 -9.95
CA MET A 106 13.37 -8.80 -9.28
C MET A 106 13.78 -7.99 -8.07
N ARG A 107 13.09 -6.89 -7.85
CA ARG A 107 13.31 -5.97 -6.72
C ARG A 107 12.00 -5.65 -6.03
N ASP A 108 12.08 -5.34 -4.76
CA ASP A 108 10.97 -4.79 -4.01
C ASP A 108 10.82 -3.29 -4.25
N TYR A 109 9.64 -2.74 -3.97
CA TYR A 109 9.30 -1.36 -4.30
C TYR A 109 10.23 -0.32 -3.67
N GLN A 110 10.80 -0.60 -2.51
CA GLN A 110 11.76 0.30 -1.87
C GLN A 110 13.06 0.49 -2.69
N GLU A 111 13.36 -0.42 -3.60
CA GLU A 111 14.52 -0.39 -4.50
C GLU A 111 14.16 0.10 -5.91
N ASP A 112 12.88 0.45 -6.15
CA ASP A 112 12.40 0.97 -7.43
C ASP A 112 13.09 2.30 -7.79
N GLU A 113 13.61 2.41 -9.00
CA GLU A 113 14.38 3.57 -9.45
C GLU A 113 13.60 4.88 -9.32
N TRP A 114 12.35 4.90 -9.80
CA TRP A 114 11.50 6.07 -9.68
C TRP A 114 11.32 6.50 -8.22
N ARG A 115 11.09 5.52 -7.33
CA ARG A 115 10.90 5.79 -5.91
C ARG A 115 12.16 6.34 -5.25
N VAL A 116 13.31 5.76 -5.56
CA VAL A 116 14.61 6.21 -5.03
C VAL A 116 14.91 7.64 -5.49
N GLU A 117 14.65 7.95 -6.75
CA GLU A 117 14.90 9.27 -7.33
C GLU A 117 13.91 10.35 -6.84
N ASN A 118 12.63 10.02 -6.76
CA ASN A 118 11.58 11.00 -6.47
C ASN A 118 11.19 11.08 -4.99
N LEU A 119 11.46 10.04 -4.20
CA LEU A 119 11.11 9.96 -2.79
C LEU A 119 12.31 9.46 -1.96
N PRO A 120 13.43 10.21 -1.93
CA PRO A 120 14.63 9.78 -1.22
C PRO A 120 14.42 9.71 0.30
N GLY A 121 15.33 9.01 0.99
CA GLY A 121 15.35 8.87 2.44
C GLY A 121 14.68 7.60 2.96
N ALA A 122 14.86 7.29 4.25
CA ALA A 122 14.30 6.12 4.89
C ALA A 122 12.77 6.15 4.87
N HIS A 123 12.16 4.97 4.76
CA HIS A 123 10.71 4.83 4.91
C HIS A 123 10.34 5.22 6.35
N PRO A 124 9.38 6.13 6.58
CA PRO A 124 8.85 6.30 7.91
C PRO A 124 8.27 4.95 8.34
N ARG A 125 8.85 4.37 9.38
CA ARG A 125 8.29 3.16 9.98
C ARG A 125 6.91 3.50 10.51
N ALA A 126 5.94 2.77 10.06
CA ALA A 126 4.59 2.89 10.59
C ALA A 126 4.60 2.64 12.12
#